data_f833217c3d7256b326f7253981da9946
#
_entry.id   f833217c3d7256b326f7253981da9946
#
_cell.length_a   1.000
_cell.length_b   1.000
_cell.length_c   1.000
_cell.angle_alpha   90.00
_cell.angle_beta   90.00
_cell.angle_gamma   90.00
#
_symmetry.space_group_name_H-M   'P 1'
#
loop_
_entity.id
_entity.type
_entity.pdbx_description
1 polymer ?
#
loop_
_entity_poly.entity_id
_entity_poly.type
_entity_poly.pdbx_seq_one_letter_code
_entity_poly.pdbx_strand_id
1 'polypeptide(L)'
;GNLKFDFTPNAIQLRTGREILKFAERDIICLASSREGEEQKFLEALKKAQAAGALEDRLVLIVPRHPQRFEEVAKLVEKSGFTHIKRSEIRDWKTVLSKQGPQIVLGDSMGEMGFYYALSSLVIMGGSFENYGCQSVIEPCAIGLPVIVGPSIFNFDFIVKKAESEGALLRAADFTEALRIADEVLSDPAKRAEIGERAAKFAQEQRGATERTIQVIDMLLKGDTNADQAS
;
A
#
# COMPACT_ATOMS: atom_id res chain seq x y z
N GLY A 1 9.62 -19.68 5.70
CA GLY A 1 9.44 -18.28 5.35
C GLY A 1 9.64 -18.05 3.86
N ASN A 2 9.05 -17.02 3.31
CA ASN A 2 9.17 -16.71 1.87
C ASN A 2 10.21 -15.60 1.72
N LEU A 3 11.26 -15.81 0.92
CA LEU A 3 12.33 -14.85 0.57
C LEU A 3 11.80 -13.50 0.05
N LYS A 4 10.59 -13.47 -0.47
CA LYS A 4 9.93 -12.23 -0.95
C LYS A 4 9.56 -11.24 0.18
N PHE A 5 9.73 -11.62 1.46
CA PHE A 5 9.35 -10.78 2.60
C PHE A 5 10.53 -10.05 3.24
N ASP A 6 11.76 -10.32 2.80
CA ASP A 6 12.94 -9.56 3.23
C ASP A 6 13.06 -8.25 2.43
N PHE A 7 12.14 -7.34 2.72
CA PHE A 7 12.13 -6.00 2.15
C PHE A 7 12.78 -5.01 3.12
N THR A 8 13.77 -4.27 2.62
CA THR A 8 14.31 -3.10 3.31
C THR A 8 13.82 -1.84 2.60
N PRO A 9 13.00 -1.03 3.27
CA PRO A 9 12.52 0.22 2.68
C PRO A 9 13.68 1.13 2.27
N ASN A 10 13.55 1.81 1.13
CA ASN A 10 14.53 2.82 0.72
C ASN A 10 14.46 4.01 1.69
N ALA A 11 15.49 4.16 2.53
CA ALA A 11 15.55 5.16 3.59
C ALA A 11 15.43 6.61 3.06
N ILE A 12 15.96 6.88 1.87
CA ILE A 12 15.88 8.20 1.23
C ILE A 12 14.44 8.49 0.85
N GLN A 13 13.75 7.55 0.19
CA GLN A 13 12.35 7.71 -0.20
C GLN A 13 11.44 7.89 1.02
N LEU A 14 11.64 7.09 2.07
CA LEU A 14 10.87 7.22 3.31
C LEU A 14 11.07 8.58 3.96
N ARG A 15 12.32 9.05 4.06
CA ARG A 15 12.62 10.37 4.63
C ARG A 15 11.96 11.47 3.81
N THR A 16 12.15 11.46 2.49
CA THR A 16 11.59 12.48 1.59
C THR A 16 10.07 12.52 1.67
N GLY A 17 9.39 11.37 1.62
CA GLY A 17 7.93 11.31 1.74
C GLY A 17 7.44 11.84 3.09
N ARG A 18 8.09 11.47 4.20
CA ARG A 18 7.74 11.96 5.54
C ARG A 18 7.97 13.46 5.72
N GLU A 19 9.04 14.02 5.15
CA GLU A 19 9.28 15.47 5.18
C GLU A 19 8.20 16.24 4.41
N ILE A 20 7.78 15.72 3.28
CA ILE A 20 6.69 16.31 2.48
C ILE A 20 5.35 16.16 3.20
N LEU A 21 5.08 15.00 3.83
CA LEU A 21 3.84 14.75 4.57
C LEU A 21 3.60 15.78 5.70
N LYS A 22 4.64 16.40 6.25
CA LYS A 22 4.49 17.46 7.26
C LYS A 22 3.72 18.69 6.77
N PHE A 23 3.62 18.88 5.46
CA PHE A 23 2.83 19.95 4.85
C PHE A 23 1.39 19.54 4.54
N ALA A 24 1.01 18.29 4.79
CA ALA A 24 -0.32 17.81 4.47
C ALA A 24 -1.37 18.38 5.43
N GLU A 25 -2.38 19.01 4.85
CA GLU A 25 -3.56 19.54 5.57
C GLU A 25 -4.72 18.53 5.57
N ARG A 26 -4.53 17.38 4.92
CA ARG A 26 -5.53 16.31 4.75
C ARG A 26 -4.87 14.94 4.70
N ASP A 27 -5.58 13.92 5.13
CA ASP A 27 -5.11 12.54 5.02
C ASP A 27 -5.05 12.08 3.56
N ILE A 28 -4.16 11.12 3.29
CA ILE A 28 -3.86 10.63 1.94
C ILE A 28 -4.17 9.14 1.87
N ILE A 29 -5.11 8.78 1.00
CA ILE A 29 -5.45 7.39 0.68
C ILE A 29 -4.68 6.98 -0.57
N CYS A 30 -3.85 5.95 -0.48
CA CYS A 30 -3.11 5.42 -1.62
C CYS A 30 -3.77 4.16 -2.18
N LEU A 31 -4.26 4.21 -3.42
CA LEU A 31 -4.53 3.00 -4.22
C LEU A 31 -3.20 2.56 -4.83
N ALA A 32 -2.53 1.61 -4.18
CA ALA A 32 -1.17 1.20 -4.48
C ALA A 32 -1.11 0.06 -5.48
N SER A 33 -0.30 0.19 -6.53
CA SER A 33 -0.07 -0.86 -7.53
C SER A 33 -1.35 -1.37 -8.18
N SER A 34 -2.23 -0.46 -8.57
CA SER A 34 -3.52 -0.78 -9.19
C SER A 34 -3.36 -1.49 -10.54
N ARG A 35 -4.33 -2.34 -10.85
CA ARG A 35 -4.38 -3.15 -12.05
C ARG A 35 -5.56 -2.76 -12.92
N GLU A 36 -5.55 -3.24 -14.16
CA GLU A 36 -6.62 -2.98 -15.13
C GLU A 36 -8.01 -3.32 -14.58
N GLY A 37 -8.96 -2.39 -14.74
CA GLY A 37 -10.33 -2.49 -14.23
C GLY A 37 -10.52 -1.96 -12.81
N GLU A 38 -9.47 -1.95 -11.98
CA GLU A 38 -9.57 -1.49 -10.60
C GLU A 38 -9.76 0.02 -10.50
N GLU A 39 -9.03 0.79 -11.30
CA GLU A 39 -9.08 2.26 -11.23
C GLU A 39 -10.47 2.80 -11.57
N GLN A 40 -11.11 2.24 -12.60
CA GLN A 40 -12.48 2.64 -12.96
C GLN A 40 -13.45 2.38 -11.82
N LYS A 41 -13.46 1.15 -11.26
CA LYS A 41 -14.35 0.78 -10.15
C LYS A 41 -14.08 1.59 -8.89
N PHE A 42 -12.79 1.86 -8.61
CA PHE A 42 -12.39 2.71 -7.49
C PHE A 42 -12.91 4.15 -7.64
N LEU A 43 -12.74 4.76 -8.83
CA LEU A 43 -13.21 6.12 -9.10
C LEU A 43 -14.74 6.23 -9.01
N GLU A 44 -15.46 5.21 -9.50
CA GLU A 44 -16.92 5.14 -9.38
C GLU A 44 -17.36 5.05 -7.90
N ALA A 45 -16.68 4.22 -7.10
CA ALA A 45 -16.95 4.10 -5.67
C ALA A 45 -16.60 5.38 -4.91
N LEU A 46 -15.46 6.02 -5.22
CA LEU A 46 -15.04 7.28 -4.64
C LEU A 46 -16.06 8.40 -4.92
N LYS A 47 -16.54 8.49 -6.14
CA LYS A 47 -17.58 9.47 -6.52
C LYS A 47 -18.88 9.29 -5.74
N LYS A 48 -19.29 8.03 -5.52
CA LYS A 48 -20.47 7.72 -4.70
C LYS A 48 -20.25 8.07 -3.23
N ALA A 49 -19.06 7.76 -2.68
CA ALA A 49 -18.72 8.09 -1.31
C ALA A 49 -18.73 9.61 -1.07
N GLN A 50 -18.12 10.39 -1.96
CA GLN A 50 -18.13 11.86 -1.86
C GLN A 50 -19.53 12.46 -2.03
N ALA A 51 -20.34 11.92 -2.93
CA ALA A 51 -21.74 12.34 -3.06
C ALA A 51 -22.59 12.05 -1.79
N ALA A 52 -22.15 11.13 -0.96
CA ALA A 52 -22.74 10.84 0.35
C ALA A 52 -22.09 11.63 1.51
N GLY A 53 -21.18 12.56 1.22
CA GLY A 53 -20.48 13.40 2.22
C GLY A 53 -19.29 12.72 2.92
N ALA A 54 -18.80 11.59 2.39
CA ALA A 54 -17.62 10.91 2.92
C ALA A 54 -16.37 11.27 2.11
N LEU A 55 -15.21 11.29 2.75
CA LEU A 55 -13.90 11.45 2.11
C LEU A 55 -13.68 12.78 1.35
N GLU A 56 -14.53 13.80 1.54
CA GLU A 56 -14.44 15.06 0.80
C GLU A 56 -13.11 15.80 1.01
N ASP A 57 -12.58 15.73 2.23
CA ASP A 57 -11.32 16.36 2.61
C ASP A 57 -10.10 15.43 2.48
N ARG A 58 -10.19 14.33 1.74
CA ARG A 58 -9.08 13.40 1.56
C ARG A 58 -8.40 13.60 0.20
N LEU A 59 -7.07 13.45 0.18
CA LEU A 59 -6.32 13.33 -1.06
C LEU A 59 -6.25 11.85 -1.45
N VAL A 60 -6.48 11.56 -2.71
CA VAL A 60 -6.29 10.20 -3.25
C VAL A 60 -5.01 10.17 -4.08
N LEU A 61 -4.16 9.20 -3.81
CA LEU A 61 -2.97 8.89 -4.59
C LEU A 61 -3.22 7.57 -5.34
N ILE A 62 -3.26 7.60 -6.67
CA ILE A 62 -3.41 6.40 -7.50
C ILE A 62 -2.06 6.07 -8.13
N VAL A 63 -1.53 4.87 -7.85
CA VAL A 63 -0.25 4.41 -8.38
C VAL A 63 -0.47 3.14 -9.21
N PRO A 64 -0.56 3.25 -10.55
CA PRO A 64 -0.71 2.07 -11.41
C PRO A 64 0.54 1.19 -11.36
N ARG A 65 0.34 -0.14 -11.41
CA ARG A 65 1.44 -1.12 -11.33
C ARG A 65 2.38 -1.07 -12.54
N HIS A 66 1.88 -0.69 -13.70
CA HIS A 66 2.60 -0.74 -14.97
C HIS A 66 2.66 0.63 -15.64
N PRO A 67 3.86 1.10 -16.06
CA PRO A 67 4.04 2.44 -16.61
C PRO A 67 3.27 2.68 -17.90
N GLN A 68 3.07 1.65 -18.72
CA GLN A 68 2.28 1.76 -19.95
C GLN A 68 0.82 2.16 -19.71
N ARG A 69 0.34 2.06 -18.47
CA ARG A 69 -1.03 2.43 -18.09
C ARG A 69 -1.18 3.85 -17.56
N PHE A 70 -0.08 4.58 -17.34
CA PHE A 70 -0.16 5.92 -16.72
C PHE A 70 -1.06 6.87 -17.50
N GLU A 71 -0.93 6.93 -18.83
CA GLU A 71 -1.77 7.79 -19.66
C GLU A 71 -3.24 7.31 -19.74
N GLU A 72 -3.46 6.00 -19.74
CA GLU A 72 -4.81 5.43 -19.69
C GLU A 72 -5.51 5.82 -18.39
N VAL A 73 -4.83 5.65 -17.26
CA VAL A 73 -5.39 5.99 -15.93
C VAL A 73 -5.58 7.49 -15.77
N ALA A 74 -4.67 8.32 -16.30
CA ALA A 74 -4.87 9.78 -16.34
C ALA A 74 -6.19 10.16 -17.02
N LYS A 75 -6.46 9.56 -18.19
CA LYS A 75 -7.72 9.78 -18.93
C LYS A 75 -8.94 9.26 -18.18
N LEU A 76 -8.82 8.16 -17.43
CA LEU A 76 -9.92 7.67 -16.57
C LEU A 76 -10.25 8.65 -15.46
N VAL A 77 -9.23 9.18 -14.79
CA VAL A 77 -9.39 10.20 -13.73
C VAL A 77 -10.06 11.45 -14.30
N GLU A 78 -9.56 11.96 -15.43
CA GLU A 78 -10.10 13.13 -16.12
C GLU A 78 -11.58 12.95 -16.47
N LYS A 79 -11.94 11.82 -17.09
CA LYS A 79 -13.34 11.49 -17.43
C LYS A 79 -14.25 11.35 -16.21
N SER A 80 -13.69 10.99 -15.07
CA SER A 80 -14.46 10.88 -13.81
C SER A 80 -14.80 12.24 -13.20
N GLY A 81 -14.22 13.32 -13.72
CA GLY A 81 -14.50 14.70 -13.31
C GLY A 81 -13.74 15.14 -12.04
N PHE A 82 -12.79 14.34 -11.54
CA PHE A 82 -11.92 14.73 -10.44
C PHE A 82 -10.81 15.67 -10.92
N THR A 83 -10.49 16.70 -10.12
CA THR A 83 -9.28 17.48 -10.32
C THR A 83 -8.06 16.63 -10.00
N HIS A 84 -7.06 16.63 -10.87
CA HIS A 84 -5.88 15.79 -10.68
C HIS A 84 -4.60 16.47 -11.15
N ILE A 85 -3.46 15.91 -10.70
CA ILE A 85 -2.11 16.25 -11.15
C ILE A 85 -1.28 14.97 -11.23
N LYS A 86 -0.40 14.88 -12.22
CA LYS A 86 0.60 13.81 -12.32
C LYS A 86 1.77 14.09 -11.38
N ARG A 87 2.33 13.05 -10.74
CA ARG A 87 3.52 13.16 -9.90
C ARG A 87 4.69 13.85 -10.61
N SER A 88 4.88 13.54 -11.89
CA SER A 88 5.95 14.14 -12.73
C SER A 88 5.80 15.64 -12.95
N GLU A 89 4.61 16.20 -12.79
CA GLU A 89 4.29 17.61 -13.00
C GLU A 89 4.38 18.42 -11.70
N ILE A 90 4.44 17.76 -10.53
CA ILE A 90 4.43 18.45 -9.23
C ILE A 90 5.74 19.20 -9.02
N ARG A 91 5.64 20.52 -8.86
CA ARG A 91 6.74 21.43 -8.52
C ARG A 91 6.72 21.84 -7.05
N ASP A 92 5.54 21.93 -6.47
CA ASP A 92 5.33 22.32 -5.08
C ASP A 92 4.32 21.39 -4.40
N TRP A 93 4.84 20.52 -3.55
CA TRP A 93 4.02 19.57 -2.78
C TRP A 93 3.12 20.28 -1.75
N LYS A 94 3.53 21.43 -1.22
CA LYS A 94 2.72 22.16 -0.24
C LYS A 94 1.38 22.57 -0.82
N THR A 95 1.37 23.09 -2.04
CA THR A 95 0.13 23.41 -2.75
C THR A 95 -0.71 22.17 -3.02
N VAL A 96 -0.10 21.07 -3.45
CA VAL A 96 -0.80 19.81 -3.75
C VAL A 96 -1.45 19.22 -2.49
N LEU A 97 -0.80 19.29 -1.36
CA LEU A 97 -1.25 18.70 -0.09
C LEU A 97 -2.20 19.61 0.70
N SER A 98 -2.41 20.85 0.26
CA SER A 98 -3.37 21.77 0.87
C SER A 98 -4.81 21.31 0.64
N LYS A 99 -5.76 21.84 1.42
CA LYS A 99 -7.21 21.56 1.24
C LYS A 99 -7.75 22.01 -0.13
N GLN A 100 -7.13 23.02 -0.73
CA GLN A 100 -7.48 23.54 -2.06
C GLN A 100 -6.73 22.85 -3.20
N GLY A 101 -5.86 21.91 -2.89
CA GLY A 101 -5.11 21.13 -3.88
C GLY A 101 -6.00 20.18 -4.71
N PRO A 102 -5.41 19.47 -5.66
CA PRO A 102 -6.16 18.51 -6.49
C PRO A 102 -6.75 17.39 -5.62
N GLN A 103 -7.84 16.79 -6.09
CA GLN A 103 -8.47 15.65 -5.41
C GLN A 103 -7.64 14.36 -5.59
N ILE A 104 -6.96 14.24 -6.72
CA ILE A 104 -6.19 13.04 -7.05
C ILE A 104 -4.77 13.42 -7.48
N VAL A 105 -3.79 12.69 -6.97
CA VAL A 105 -2.42 12.64 -7.51
C VAL A 105 -2.26 11.31 -8.24
N LEU A 106 -1.87 11.35 -9.50
CA LEU A 106 -1.48 10.17 -10.25
C LEU A 106 0.02 9.93 -10.09
N GLY A 107 0.39 8.80 -9.49
CA GLY A 107 1.77 8.34 -9.37
C GLY A 107 2.27 7.75 -10.68
N ASP A 108 2.77 8.59 -11.57
CA ASP A 108 3.26 8.24 -12.90
C ASP A 108 4.79 8.07 -12.93
N SER A 109 5.36 7.49 -11.87
CA SER A 109 6.79 7.21 -11.76
C SER A 109 7.05 5.77 -11.34
N MET A 110 8.20 5.25 -11.75
CA MET A 110 8.65 3.90 -11.38
C MET A 110 9.69 3.93 -10.26
N GLY A 111 9.66 2.90 -9.40
CA GLY A 111 10.66 2.74 -8.34
C GLY A 111 10.48 3.67 -7.14
N GLU A 112 9.40 4.44 -7.05
CA GLU A 112 9.12 5.38 -5.96
C GLU A 112 8.08 4.87 -4.93
N MET A 113 7.79 3.56 -4.87
CA MET A 113 6.74 3.05 -3.96
C MET A 113 7.01 3.39 -2.49
N GLY A 114 8.26 3.33 -2.03
CA GLY A 114 8.61 3.74 -0.67
C GLY A 114 8.28 5.21 -0.38
N PHE A 115 8.44 6.09 -1.36
CA PHE A 115 8.04 7.48 -1.26
C PHE A 115 6.51 7.62 -1.19
N TYR A 116 5.77 6.94 -2.05
CA TYR A 116 4.31 6.98 -2.05
C TYR A 116 3.71 6.45 -0.74
N TYR A 117 4.24 5.35 -0.24
CA TYR A 117 3.82 4.83 1.07
C TYR A 117 4.13 5.82 2.19
N ALA A 118 5.34 6.41 2.21
CA ALA A 118 5.72 7.38 3.24
C ALA A 118 4.88 8.67 3.22
N LEU A 119 4.28 8.98 2.08
CA LEU A 119 3.36 10.10 1.91
C LEU A 119 1.91 9.76 2.31
N SER A 120 1.58 8.50 2.50
CA SER A 120 0.21 8.02 2.69
C SER A 120 -0.20 7.92 4.16
N SER A 121 -1.49 8.08 4.43
CA SER A 121 -2.11 7.84 5.73
C SER A 121 -2.71 6.43 5.84
N LEU A 122 -3.09 5.84 4.69
CA LEU A 122 -3.68 4.52 4.55
C LEU A 122 -3.45 4.00 3.12
N VAL A 123 -3.32 2.69 2.97
CA VAL A 123 -3.13 2.02 1.68
C VAL A 123 -4.30 1.09 1.36
N ILE A 124 -4.86 1.22 0.17
CA ILE A 124 -5.72 0.22 -0.47
C ILE A 124 -4.84 -0.51 -1.49
N MET A 125 -4.65 -1.81 -1.31
CA MET A 125 -3.72 -2.59 -2.13
C MET A 125 -4.37 -3.04 -3.42
N GLY A 126 -3.84 -2.57 -4.55
CA GLY A 126 -4.27 -2.98 -5.87
C GLY A 126 -3.90 -4.42 -6.22
N GLY A 127 -4.47 -4.92 -7.31
CA GLY A 127 -4.42 -6.33 -7.70
C GLY A 127 -5.22 -7.24 -6.78
N SER A 128 -5.93 -6.69 -5.80
CA SER A 128 -6.71 -7.45 -4.84
C SER A 128 -8.22 -7.35 -5.03
N PHE A 129 -8.70 -6.39 -5.81
CA PHE A 129 -10.12 -6.19 -6.09
C PHE A 129 -10.58 -6.75 -7.45
N GLU A 130 -9.62 -7.12 -8.29
CA GLU A 130 -9.80 -7.91 -9.49
C GLU A 130 -8.98 -9.20 -9.41
N ASN A 131 -9.10 -10.10 -10.38
CA ASN A 131 -8.48 -11.42 -10.33
C ASN A 131 -6.96 -11.39 -10.63
N TYR A 132 -6.19 -10.58 -9.86
CA TYR A 132 -4.72 -10.47 -9.99
C TYR A 132 -3.96 -11.02 -8.77
N GLY A 133 -4.65 -11.43 -7.70
CA GLY A 133 -4.04 -12.13 -6.56
C GLY A 133 -3.27 -11.27 -5.59
N CYS A 134 -3.52 -9.95 -5.55
CA CYS A 134 -2.89 -8.96 -4.66
C CYS A 134 -1.44 -8.61 -5.02
N GLN A 135 -0.91 -7.61 -4.34
CA GLN A 135 0.52 -7.22 -4.33
C GLN A 135 1.07 -7.35 -2.90
N SER A 136 2.38 -7.08 -2.71
CA SER A 136 3.03 -7.19 -1.41
C SER A 136 2.45 -6.21 -0.38
N VAL A 137 1.91 -6.73 0.72
CA VAL A 137 1.42 -5.93 1.84
C VAL A 137 2.51 -5.63 2.88
N ILE A 138 3.66 -6.31 2.81
CA ILE A 138 4.74 -6.18 3.79
C ILE A 138 5.35 -4.79 3.80
N GLU A 139 5.50 -4.18 2.62
CA GLU A 139 6.12 -2.85 2.48
C GLU A 139 5.36 -1.76 3.23
N PRO A 140 4.06 -1.55 3.00
CA PRO A 140 3.31 -0.54 3.75
C PRO A 140 3.13 -0.94 5.22
N CYS A 141 2.97 -2.22 5.55
CA CYS A 141 2.93 -2.67 6.95
C CYS A 141 4.24 -2.34 7.68
N ALA A 142 5.40 -2.50 7.04
CA ALA A 142 6.70 -2.26 7.67
C ALA A 142 6.94 -0.81 8.12
N ILE A 143 6.19 0.13 7.58
CA ILE A 143 6.23 1.55 7.97
C ILE A 143 5.02 1.99 8.82
N GLY A 144 4.20 1.02 9.25
CA GLY A 144 3.10 1.24 10.16
C GLY A 144 1.84 1.82 9.51
N LEU A 145 1.62 1.58 8.22
CA LEU A 145 0.39 2.02 7.56
C LEU A 145 -0.73 1.00 7.71
N PRO A 146 -1.96 1.43 7.99
CA PRO A 146 -3.15 0.61 7.79
C PRO A 146 -3.26 0.20 6.32
N VAL A 147 -3.51 -1.09 6.07
CA VAL A 147 -3.62 -1.66 4.73
C VAL A 147 -4.98 -2.33 4.57
N ILE A 148 -5.68 -2.00 3.49
CA ILE A 148 -6.94 -2.66 3.09
C ILE A 148 -6.66 -3.49 1.84
N VAL A 149 -7.13 -4.75 1.83
CA VAL A 149 -7.05 -5.65 0.68
C VAL A 149 -8.42 -6.17 0.26
N GLY A 150 -8.59 -6.40 -1.02
CA GLY A 150 -9.80 -6.98 -1.61
C GLY A 150 -9.86 -8.52 -1.48
N PRO A 151 -10.83 -9.16 -2.14
CA PRO A 151 -11.05 -10.61 -2.05
C PRO A 151 -10.00 -11.45 -2.76
N SER A 152 -9.32 -10.94 -3.80
CA SER A 152 -8.35 -11.67 -4.63
C SER A 152 -6.96 -11.61 -4.00
N ILE A 153 -6.51 -12.69 -3.35
CA ILE A 153 -5.25 -12.71 -2.60
C ILE A 153 -4.35 -13.92 -2.90
N PHE A 154 -4.65 -14.69 -3.93
CA PHE A 154 -4.05 -16.02 -4.16
C PHE A 154 -2.52 -16.00 -4.30
N ASN A 155 -1.88 -14.89 -4.71
CA ASN A 155 -0.42 -14.77 -4.74
C ASN A 155 0.20 -14.55 -3.34
N PHE A 156 -0.61 -14.10 -2.37
CA PHE A 156 -0.19 -13.72 -1.02
C PHE A 156 -1.12 -14.32 0.06
N ASP A 157 -1.86 -15.39 -0.26
CA ASP A 157 -2.93 -15.96 0.57
C ASP A 157 -2.48 -16.18 2.02
N PHE A 158 -1.38 -16.89 2.23
CA PHE A 158 -0.87 -17.19 3.56
C PHE A 158 -0.55 -15.92 4.36
N ILE A 159 0.17 -14.97 3.76
CA ILE A 159 0.64 -13.77 4.48
C ILE A 159 -0.50 -12.81 4.77
N VAL A 160 -1.45 -12.67 3.82
CA VAL A 160 -2.62 -11.82 4.01
C VAL A 160 -3.55 -12.38 5.09
N LYS A 161 -3.86 -13.68 5.07
CA LYS A 161 -4.68 -14.33 6.11
C LYS A 161 -4.04 -14.24 7.50
N LYS A 162 -2.72 -14.40 7.57
CA LYS A 162 -1.98 -14.26 8.82
C LYS A 162 -2.05 -12.82 9.34
N ALA A 163 -1.77 -11.82 8.49
CA ALA A 163 -1.85 -10.42 8.85
C ALA A 163 -3.26 -10.01 9.29
N GLU A 164 -4.29 -10.51 8.60
CA GLU A 164 -5.70 -10.30 8.95
C GLU A 164 -6.03 -10.87 10.34
N SER A 165 -5.62 -12.11 10.63
CA SER A 165 -5.86 -12.75 11.93
C SER A 165 -5.16 -12.06 13.10
N GLU A 166 -4.08 -11.33 12.85
CA GLU A 166 -3.34 -10.53 13.82
C GLU A 166 -3.84 -9.06 13.89
N GLY A 167 -4.87 -8.70 13.10
CA GLY A 167 -5.40 -7.34 13.01
C GLY A 167 -4.40 -6.34 12.41
N ALA A 168 -3.42 -6.81 11.64
CA ALA A 168 -2.38 -6.02 10.99
C ALA A 168 -2.81 -5.46 9.62
N LEU A 169 -3.92 -5.95 9.07
CA LEU A 169 -4.58 -5.43 7.88
C LEU A 169 -6.09 -5.67 7.92
N LEU A 170 -6.79 -5.04 7.00
CA LEU A 170 -8.24 -5.07 6.91
C LEU A 170 -8.68 -5.68 5.57
N ARG A 171 -9.83 -6.35 5.56
CA ARG A 171 -10.45 -6.92 4.35
C ARG A 171 -11.64 -6.09 3.92
N ALA A 172 -11.85 -5.98 2.61
CA ALA A 172 -13.03 -5.39 2.03
C ALA A 172 -13.53 -6.27 0.87
N ALA A 173 -14.83 -6.38 0.70
CA ALA A 173 -15.44 -7.15 -0.38
C ALA A 173 -15.31 -6.43 -1.74
N ASP A 174 -15.37 -5.11 -1.73
CA ASP A 174 -15.25 -4.25 -2.91
C ASP A 174 -14.69 -2.86 -2.56
N PHE A 175 -14.54 -1.98 -3.55
CA PHE A 175 -14.05 -0.62 -3.32
C PHE A 175 -15.02 0.26 -2.52
N THR A 176 -16.31 -0.02 -2.54
CA THR A 176 -17.29 0.72 -1.73
C THR A 176 -17.03 0.47 -0.25
N GLU A 177 -16.87 -0.80 0.12
CA GLU A 177 -16.52 -1.18 1.48
C GLU A 177 -15.12 -0.71 1.87
N ALA A 178 -14.14 -0.82 0.96
CA ALA A 178 -12.77 -0.34 1.21
C ALA A 178 -12.72 1.15 1.55
N LEU A 179 -13.46 1.98 0.81
CA LEU A 179 -13.54 3.42 1.06
C LEU A 179 -14.29 3.74 2.35
N ARG A 180 -15.35 3.00 2.70
CA ARG A 180 -16.03 3.12 3.98
C ARG A 180 -15.11 2.81 5.16
N ILE A 181 -14.37 1.70 5.07
CA ILE A 181 -13.37 1.32 6.08
C ILE A 181 -12.26 2.38 6.17
N ALA A 182 -11.79 2.89 5.03
CA ALA A 182 -10.77 3.93 4.99
C ALA A 182 -11.23 5.21 5.71
N ASP A 183 -12.47 5.64 5.49
CA ASP A 183 -13.04 6.82 6.16
C ASP A 183 -13.15 6.60 7.68
N GLU A 184 -13.63 5.43 8.11
CA GLU A 184 -13.70 5.07 9.53
C GLU A 184 -12.33 5.08 10.21
N VAL A 185 -11.32 4.48 9.57
CA VAL A 185 -9.96 4.41 10.13
C VAL A 185 -9.30 5.79 10.19
N LEU A 186 -9.48 6.61 9.15
CA LEU A 186 -8.88 7.94 9.10
C LEU A 186 -9.59 8.95 9.99
N SER A 187 -10.87 8.74 10.28
CA SER A 187 -11.64 9.58 11.19
C SER A 187 -11.41 9.25 12.68
N ASP A 188 -10.73 8.12 12.98
CA ASP A 188 -10.37 7.69 14.32
C ASP A 188 -8.83 7.54 14.46
N PRO A 189 -8.13 8.57 14.97
CA PRO A 189 -6.67 8.52 15.12
C PRO A 189 -6.18 7.39 16.02
N ALA A 190 -6.95 6.98 17.04
CA ALA A 190 -6.56 5.89 17.94
C ALA A 190 -6.64 4.54 17.22
N LYS A 191 -7.74 4.28 16.50
CA LYS A 191 -7.90 3.09 15.66
C LYS A 191 -6.82 3.00 14.59
N ARG A 192 -6.52 4.13 13.92
CA ARG A 192 -5.45 4.21 12.91
C ARG A 192 -4.09 3.85 13.50
N ALA A 193 -3.74 4.41 14.66
CA ALA A 193 -2.48 4.13 15.35
C ALA A 193 -2.38 2.66 15.75
N GLU A 194 -3.43 2.09 16.34
CA GLU A 194 -3.48 0.70 16.76
C GLU A 194 -3.25 -0.27 15.59
N ILE A 195 -3.93 -0.07 14.45
CA ILE A 195 -3.76 -0.90 13.25
C ILE A 195 -2.34 -0.73 12.71
N GLY A 196 -1.82 0.51 12.66
CA GLY A 196 -0.47 0.80 12.21
C GLY A 196 0.62 0.12 13.05
N GLU A 197 0.48 0.11 14.38
CA GLU A 197 1.39 -0.59 15.30
C GLU A 197 1.36 -2.11 15.07
N ARG A 198 0.18 -2.71 14.93
CA ARG A 198 0.03 -4.13 14.60
C ARG A 198 0.66 -4.46 13.24
N ALA A 199 0.45 -3.61 12.23
CA ALA A 199 1.05 -3.77 10.91
C ALA A 199 2.58 -3.75 10.98
N ALA A 200 3.17 -2.77 11.67
CA ALA A 200 4.62 -2.67 11.84
C ALA A 200 5.21 -3.88 12.57
N LYS A 201 4.59 -4.31 13.66
CA LYS A 201 4.97 -5.50 14.42
C LYS A 201 4.92 -6.75 13.54
N PHE A 202 3.80 -6.97 12.84
CA PHE A 202 3.64 -8.08 11.91
C PHE A 202 4.75 -8.12 10.86
N ALA A 203 5.03 -7.00 10.20
CA ALA A 203 6.07 -6.94 9.17
C ALA A 203 7.47 -7.20 9.76
N GLN A 204 7.75 -6.74 10.99
CA GLN A 204 9.01 -7.02 11.68
C GLN A 204 9.19 -8.52 11.95
N GLU A 205 8.13 -9.22 12.36
CA GLU A 205 8.16 -10.67 12.62
C GLU A 205 8.37 -11.50 11.34
N GLN A 206 7.93 -10.98 10.18
CA GLN A 206 8.16 -11.64 8.89
C GLN A 206 9.58 -11.41 8.34
N ARG A 207 10.34 -10.43 8.85
CA ARG A 207 11.74 -10.21 8.47
C ARG A 207 12.63 -11.35 8.97
N GLY A 208 13.78 -11.51 8.31
CA GLY A 208 14.76 -12.54 8.69
C GLY A 208 14.34 -13.96 8.31
N ALA A 209 13.29 -14.12 7.50
CA ALA A 209 12.92 -15.43 6.97
C ALA A 209 14.05 -16.02 6.11
N THR A 210 14.74 -15.18 5.34
CA THR A 210 15.91 -15.57 4.55
C THR A 210 17.08 -16.00 5.44
N GLU A 211 17.41 -15.21 6.46
CA GLU A 211 18.48 -15.55 7.40
C GLU A 211 18.21 -16.87 8.13
N ARG A 212 16.98 -17.04 8.63
CA ARG A 212 16.58 -18.31 9.27
C ARG A 212 16.67 -19.49 8.31
N THR A 213 16.27 -19.31 7.05
CA THR A 213 16.35 -20.36 6.03
C THR A 213 17.81 -20.70 5.71
N ILE A 214 18.68 -19.71 5.54
CA ILE A 214 20.11 -19.90 5.32
C ILE A 214 20.75 -20.63 6.51
N GLN A 215 20.44 -20.23 7.74
CA GLN A 215 20.95 -20.89 8.95
C GLN A 215 20.54 -22.37 8.98
N VAL A 216 19.29 -22.71 8.63
CA VAL A 216 18.83 -24.10 8.56
C VAL A 216 19.57 -24.88 7.47
N ILE A 217 19.75 -24.29 6.28
CA ILE A 217 20.52 -24.89 5.20
C ILE A 217 21.98 -25.12 5.62
N ASP A 218 22.61 -24.12 6.23
CA ASP A 218 23.98 -24.23 6.73
C ASP A 218 24.14 -25.32 7.81
N MET A 219 23.15 -25.46 8.69
CA MET A 219 23.14 -26.54 9.68
C MET A 219 23.03 -27.92 9.03
N LEU A 220 22.17 -28.06 8.01
CA LEU A 220 22.01 -29.31 7.27
C LEU A 220 23.28 -29.67 6.50
N LEU A 221 23.89 -28.72 5.79
CA LEU A 221 25.14 -28.93 5.04
C LEU A 221 26.32 -29.29 5.95
N LYS A 222 26.41 -28.68 7.15
CA LYS A 222 27.46 -28.99 8.13
C LYS A 222 27.21 -30.31 8.86
N GLY A 223 25.95 -30.75 8.99
CA GLY A 223 25.56 -32.04 9.55
C GLY A 223 25.97 -33.20 8.65
N ASP A 224 25.80 -33.08 7.34
CA ASP A 224 26.16 -34.11 6.36
C ASP A 224 27.70 -34.26 6.19
N THR A 225 28.48 -33.18 6.42
CA THR A 225 29.98 -33.26 6.35
C THR A 225 30.60 -34.03 7.51
N ASN A 226 29.88 -34.22 8.63
CA ASN A 226 30.38 -35.01 9.75
C ASN A 226 30.07 -36.53 9.63
N ALA A 227 29.21 -36.93 8.72
CA ALA A 227 28.90 -38.35 8.47
C ALA A 227 29.94 -39.05 7.58
N ASP A 228 30.63 -38.30 6.69
CA ASP A 228 31.62 -38.84 5.77
C ASP A 228 33.04 -38.95 6.38
N GLN A 229 33.28 -38.43 7.58
CA GLN A 229 34.59 -38.52 8.25
C GLN A 229 34.65 -39.62 9.32
N ALA A 230 33.58 -40.40 9.49
CA ALA A 230 33.50 -41.50 10.46
C ALA A 230 33.44 -42.91 9.79
N SER A 231 33.94 -43.04 8.54
CA SER A 231 34.05 -44.32 7.82
C SER A 231 35.46 -44.71 7.59
#